data_512c3edb7fa1dfa67276ffa9880cea3f
#
_entry.id   512c3edb7fa1dfa67276ffa9880cea3f
#
_cell.length_a   1.000
_cell.length_b   1.000
_cell.length_c   1.000
_cell.angle_alpha   90.00
_cell.angle_beta   90.00
_cell.angle_gamma   90.00
#
_symmetry.space_group_name_H-M   'P 1'
#
loop_
_entity.id
_entity.type
_entity.pdbx_description
1 polymer ?
#
loop_
_entity_poly.entity_id
_entity_poly.type
_entity_poly.pdbx_seq_one_letter_code
_entity_poly.pdbx_strand_id
1 'polypeptide(L)'
;MKQQGCGKFVAISSIGGIRGAENDSGYSASKSYIIKYIEGMARKSNKEGKHVSFLTVLPGFVDTQMAKGDHFFWMCTPQIAAQQIICGIQSGKRYLYVTKRWRLIAWLLSLIPSFFYESM
;
A
#
# COMPACT_ATOMS: atom_id res chain seq x y z
N MET A 1 -3.00 -3.65 22.01
CA MET A 1 -3.88 -4.38 21.07
C MET A 1 -4.04 -5.86 21.42
N LYS A 2 -2.96 -6.66 21.58
CA LYS A 2 -3.14 -8.09 21.97
C LYS A 2 -3.88 -8.27 23.28
N GLN A 3 -3.54 -7.52 24.32
CA GLN A 3 -4.20 -7.57 25.64
C GLN A 3 -5.59 -6.94 25.65
N GLN A 4 -5.82 -5.91 24.82
CA GLN A 4 -7.11 -5.21 24.70
C GLN A 4 -8.12 -5.96 23.83
N GLY A 5 -7.68 -6.96 23.05
CA GLY A 5 -8.53 -7.74 22.14
C GLY A 5 -9.03 -7.00 20.91
N CYS A 6 -8.80 -5.69 20.81
CA CYS A 6 -9.24 -4.86 19.67
C CYS A 6 -8.20 -3.79 19.31
N GLY A 7 -8.30 -3.26 18.09
CA GLY A 7 -7.44 -2.17 17.61
C GLY A 7 -7.41 -2.07 16.09
N LYS A 8 -6.80 -0.98 15.60
CA LYS A 8 -6.56 -0.76 14.18
C LYS A 8 -5.06 -0.55 13.94
N PHE A 9 -4.48 -1.35 13.08
CA PHE A 9 -3.09 -1.23 12.65
C PHE A 9 -3.06 -0.72 11.21
N VAL A 10 -2.38 0.39 10.99
CA VAL A 10 -2.26 1.01 9.67
C VAL A 10 -0.80 1.04 9.27
N ALA A 11 -0.49 0.45 8.13
CA ALA A 11 0.85 0.47 7.56
C ALA A 11 0.85 1.20 6.22
N ILE A 12 1.81 2.11 6.04
CA ILE A 12 1.98 2.87 4.80
C ILE A 12 3.08 2.23 3.97
N SER A 13 2.67 1.58 2.89
CA SER A 13 3.54 1.01 1.88
C SER A 13 3.60 1.91 0.63
N SER A 14 3.56 1.37 -0.55
CA SER A 14 3.52 2.07 -1.83
C SER A 14 2.99 1.15 -2.94
N ILE A 15 2.49 1.73 -4.01
CA ILE A 15 2.28 1.03 -5.29
C ILE A 15 3.59 0.39 -5.80
N GLY A 16 4.73 1.06 -5.59
CA GLY A 16 6.05 0.54 -5.93
C GLY A 16 6.45 -0.75 -5.19
N GLY A 17 5.69 -1.17 -4.17
CA GLY A 17 5.88 -2.47 -3.51
C GLY A 17 5.19 -3.66 -4.20
N ILE A 18 4.45 -3.44 -5.28
CA ILE A 18 3.74 -4.51 -6.01
C ILE A 18 4.68 -5.26 -6.94
N ARG A 19 5.62 -4.55 -7.56
CA ARG A 19 6.67 -5.09 -8.45
C ARG A 19 8.01 -4.44 -8.15
N GLY A 20 9.08 -5.13 -8.47
CA GLY A 20 10.44 -4.60 -8.39
C GLY A 20 10.63 -3.47 -9.41
N ALA A 21 11.22 -2.34 -9.01
CA ALA A 21 11.58 -1.26 -9.91
C ALA A 21 13.06 -1.38 -10.29
N GLU A 22 13.38 -1.17 -11.55
CA GLU A 22 14.75 -1.25 -12.08
C GLU A 22 15.69 -0.29 -11.35
N ASN A 23 15.28 0.98 -11.23
CA ASN A 23 16.11 2.04 -10.67
C ASN A 23 16.01 2.18 -9.14
N ASP A 24 15.12 1.44 -8.49
CA ASP A 24 14.88 1.54 -7.04
C ASP A 24 14.40 0.21 -6.44
N SER A 25 15.18 -0.84 -6.69
CA SER A 25 14.85 -2.20 -6.24
C SER A 25 14.82 -2.33 -4.71
N GLY A 26 15.69 -1.61 -4.00
CA GLY A 26 15.70 -1.58 -2.53
C GLY A 26 14.42 -0.99 -1.94
N TYR A 27 13.95 0.12 -2.50
CA TYR A 27 12.67 0.71 -2.11
C TYR A 27 11.51 -0.25 -2.38
N SER A 28 11.42 -0.80 -3.59
CA SER A 28 10.38 -1.77 -3.97
C SER A 28 10.36 -2.98 -3.04
N ALA A 29 11.52 -3.54 -2.72
CA ALA A 29 11.66 -4.66 -1.79
C ALA A 29 11.15 -4.29 -0.39
N SER A 30 11.54 -3.11 0.14
CA SER A 30 11.10 -2.63 1.45
C SER A 30 9.59 -2.47 1.54
N LYS A 31 8.97 -1.93 0.49
CA LYS A 31 7.53 -1.71 0.42
C LYS A 31 6.76 -3.01 0.20
N SER A 32 7.31 -3.95 -0.57
CA SER A 32 6.77 -5.31 -0.72
C SER A 32 6.80 -6.07 0.61
N TYR A 33 7.90 -5.96 1.37
CA TYR A 33 8.00 -6.54 2.72
C TYR A 33 6.84 -6.08 3.61
N ILE A 34 6.55 -4.79 3.66
CA ILE A 34 5.44 -4.24 4.46
C ILE A 34 4.11 -4.87 4.05
N ILE A 35 3.82 -4.96 2.74
CA ILE A 35 2.57 -5.54 2.22
C ILE A 35 2.41 -6.97 2.72
N LYS A 36 3.43 -7.81 2.53
CA LYS A 36 3.39 -9.23 2.88
C LYS A 36 3.39 -9.47 4.39
N TYR A 37 4.14 -8.67 5.14
CA TYR A 37 4.15 -8.77 6.59
C TYR A 37 2.78 -8.46 7.21
N ILE A 38 2.14 -7.38 6.78
CA ILE A 38 0.81 -7.01 7.27
C ILE A 38 -0.25 -8.03 6.84
N GLU A 39 -0.15 -8.58 5.64
CA GLU A 39 -1.01 -9.67 5.18
C GLU A 39 -0.92 -10.88 6.12
N GLY A 40 0.30 -11.29 6.47
CA GLY A 40 0.54 -12.40 7.39
C GLY A 40 0.00 -12.13 8.80
N MET A 41 0.24 -10.92 9.33
CA MET A 41 -0.27 -10.52 10.64
C MET A 41 -1.80 -10.49 10.71
N ALA A 42 -2.45 -10.01 9.65
CA ALA A 42 -3.92 -10.01 9.57
C ALA A 42 -4.50 -11.45 9.55
N ARG A 43 -3.87 -12.35 8.78
CA ARG A 43 -4.27 -13.78 8.76
C ARG A 43 -4.12 -14.42 10.14
N LYS A 44 -3.01 -14.14 10.82
CA LYS A 44 -2.76 -14.66 12.19
C LYS A 44 -3.81 -14.14 13.16
N SER A 45 -4.09 -12.82 13.16
CA SER A 45 -5.09 -12.20 14.02
C SER A 45 -6.48 -12.80 13.82
N ASN A 46 -6.88 -13.04 12.57
CA ASN A 46 -8.16 -13.66 12.24
C ASN A 46 -8.26 -15.10 12.78
N LYS A 47 -7.18 -15.89 12.66
CA LYS A 47 -7.13 -17.27 13.20
C LYS A 47 -7.20 -17.29 14.72
N GLU A 48 -6.64 -16.27 15.39
CA GLU A 48 -6.68 -16.14 16.85
C GLU A 48 -7.99 -15.53 17.37
N GLY A 49 -8.96 -15.24 16.50
CA GLY A 49 -10.27 -14.67 16.87
C GLY A 49 -10.17 -13.25 17.45
N LYS A 50 -9.10 -12.51 17.13
CA LYS A 50 -8.88 -11.16 17.65
C LYS A 50 -9.51 -10.10 16.75
N HIS A 51 -10.17 -9.12 17.38
CA HIS A 51 -10.79 -8.00 16.68
C HIS A 51 -9.79 -6.87 16.36
N VAL A 52 -8.62 -7.24 15.82
CA VAL A 52 -7.63 -6.27 15.34
C VAL A 52 -7.74 -6.16 13.83
N SER A 53 -8.07 -4.96 13.34
CA SER A 53 -8.12 -4.67 11.91
C SER A 53 -6.77 -4.18 11.41
N PHE A 54 -6.41 -4.58 10.19
CA PHE A 54 -5.16 -4.22 9.53
C PHE A 54 -5.48 -3.51 8.22
N LEU A 55 -4.94 -2.32 8.03
CA LEU A 55 -5.04 -1.55 6.80
C LEU A 55 -3.66 -1.36 6.20
N THR A 56 -3.47 -1.82 4.98
CA THR A 56 -2.29 -1.49 4.16
C THR A 56 -2.65 -0.37 3.20
N VAL A 57 -1.98 0.77 3.35
CA VAL A 57 -2.11 1.92 2.47
C VAL A 57 -1.08 1.82 1.37
N LEU A 58 -1.51 1.98 0.13
CA LEU A 58 -0.71 1.92 -1.09
C LEU A 58 -0.81 3.25 -1.83
N PRO A 59 -0.04 4.28 -1.41
CA PRO A 59 0.02 5.53 -2.14
C PRO A 59 0.67 5.32 -3.51
N GLY A 60 0.15 6.04 -4.50
CA GLY A 60 0.89 6.37 -5.70
C GLY A 60 1.77 7.61 -5.44
N PHE A 61 1.84 8.51 -6.42
CA PHE A 61 2.60 9.74 -6.25
C PHE A 61 1.82 10.76 -5.41
N VAL A 62 2.45 11.19 -4.32
CA VAL A 62 1.97 12.28 -3.45
C VAL A 62 2.98 13.41 -3.54
N ASP A 63 2.49 14.64 -3.70
CA ASP A 63 3.30 15.84 -3.78
C ASP A 63 4.01 16.11 -2.45
N THR A 64 5.21 15.59 -2.35
CA THR A 64 6.09 15.70 -1.19
C THR A 64 7.53 15.94 -1.64
N GLN A 65 8.40 16.32 -0.72
CA GLN A 65 9.83 16.49 -1.02
C GLN A 65 10.51 15.24 -1.59
N MET A 66 9.95 14.04 -1.36
CA MET A 66 10.46 12.78 -1.92
C MET A 66 10.09 12.61 -3.40
N ALA A 67 8.99 13.21 -3.84
CA ALA A 67 8.53 13.18 -5.23
C ALA A 67 9.13 14.37 -5.99
N LYS A 68 10.46 14.48 -6.02
CA LYS A 68 11.15 15.50 -6.80
C LYS A 68 11.22 15.09 -8.26
N GLY A 69 10.50 15.80 -9.12
CA GLY A 69 10.52 15.63 -10.59
C GLY A 69 9.31 16.31 -11.21
N ASP A 70 9.52 16.92 -12.36
CA ASP A 70 8.45 17.53 -13.14
C ASP A 70 7.56 16.45 -13.74
N HIS A 71 6.25 16.55 -13.52
CA HIS A 71 5.21 15.74 -14.18
C HIS A 71 5.03 14.27 -13.74
N PHE A 72 4.92 13.99 -12.45
CA PHE A 72 4.40 12.68 -12.04
C PHE A 72 2.91 12.54 -12.37
N PHE A 73 2.60 11.47 -13.09
CA PHE A 73 1.23 11.13 -13.49
C PHE A 73 0.35 10.84 -12.26
N TRP A 74 -0.80 11.50 -12.18
CA TRP A 74 -1.78 11.31 -11.09
C TRP A 74 -1.27 11.63 -9.68
N MET A 75 -0.48 12.67 -9.54
CA MET A 75 -0.06 13.17 -8.23
C MET A 75 -1.27 13.72 -7.45
N CYS A 76 -1.27 13.54 -6.13
CA CYS A 76 -2.25 14.15 -5.24
C CYS A 76 -1.55 14.95 -4.14
N THR A 77 -2.26 15.92 -3.55
CA THR A 77 -1.73 16.68 -2.42
C THR A 77 -1.69 15.83 -1.14
N PRO A 78 -0.79 16.13 -0.20
CA PRO A 78 -0.74 15.44 1.09
C PRO A 78 -2.07 15.50 1.86
N GLN A 79 -2.82 16.60 1.75
CA GLN A 79 -4.11 16.77 2.39
C GLN A 79 -5.16 15.79 1.85
N ILE A 80 -5.23 15.63 0.52
CA ILE A 80 -6.12 14.65 -0.12
C ILE A 80 -5.72 13.23 0.28
N ALA A 81 -4.42 12.93 0.30
CA ALA A 81 -3.93 11.63 0.73
C ALA A 81 -4.34 11.33 2.17
N ALA A 82 -4.12 12.27 3.09
CA ALA A 82 -4.48 12.13 4.50
C ALA A 82 -5.98 11.91 4.70
N GLN A 83 -6.83 12.68 4.03
CA GLN A 83 -8.29 12.51 4.09
C GLN A 83 -8.72 11.12 3.63
N GLN A 84 -8.18 10.63 2.52
CA GLN A 84 -8.49 9.28 2.01
C GLN A 84 -8.04 8.20 2.98
N ILE A 85 -6.88 8.36 3.64
CA ILE A 85 -6.37 7.43 4.65
C ILE A 85 -7.31 7.38 5.86
N ILE A 86 -7.72 8.52 6.39
CA ILE A 86 -8.65 8.62 7.53
C ILE A 86 -9.98 7.92 7.19
N CYS A 87 -10.56 8.22 6.03
CA CYS A 87 -11.78 7.56 5.56
C CYS A 87 -11.58 6.03 5.41
N GLY A 88 -10.41 5.60 4.93
CA GLY A 88 -10.07 4.17 4.82
C GLY A 88 -10.01 3.47 6.17
N ILE A 89 -9.44 4.12 7.18
CA ILE A 89 -9.37 3.62 8.55
C ILE A 89 -10.77 3.46 9.15
N GLN A 90 -11.62 4.48 8.97
CA GLN A 90 -12.99 4.48 9.48
C GLN A 90 -13.85 3.39 8.84
N SER A 91 -13.72 3.19 7.53
CA SER A 91 -14.50 2.20 6.76
C SER A 91 -14.01 0.76 6.89
N GLY A 92 -13.00 0.47 7.72
CA GLY A 92 -12.51 -0.89 7.97
C GLY A 92 -11.88 -1.58 6.76
N LYS A 93 -11.37 -0.82 5.80
CA LYS A 93 -10.73 -1.39 4.60
C LYS A 93 -9.45 -2.13 4.95
N ARG A 94 -9.15 -3.20 4.20
CA ARG A 94 -7.91 -3.95 4.31
C ARG A 94 -6.79 -3.38 3.44
N TYR A 95 -7.13 -2.90 2.26
CA TYR A 95 -6.24 -2.23 1.33
C TYR A 95 -6.84 -0.89 0.89
N LEU A 96 -6.00 0.13 0.84
CA LEU A 96 -6.37 1.45 0.38
C LEU A 96 -5.34 1.96 -0.63
N TYR A 97 -5.80 2.21 -1.84
CA TYR A 97 -5.00 2.86 -2.89
C TYR A 97 -5.27 4.37 -2.87
N VAL A 98 -4.22 5.15 -2.75
CA VAL A 98 -4.26 6.62 -2.78
C VAL A 98 -3.53 7.12 -4.04
N THR A 99 -4.23 7.65 -5.03
CA THR A 99 -5.67 7.77 -5.19
C THR A 99 -6.30 6.47 -5.72
N LYS A 100 -7.65 6.38 -5.77
CA LYS A 100 -8.35 5.16 -6.20
C LYS A 100 -7.93 4.64 -7.60
N ARG A 101 -7.47 5.52 -8.49
CA ARG A 101 -6.99 5.21 -9.85
C ARG A 101 -5.81 4.24 -9.85
N TRP A 102 -4.94 4.34 -8.86
CA TRP A 102 -3.79 3.46 -8.70
C TRP A 102 -4.17 1.99 -8.46
N ARG A 103 -5.40 1.73 -8.03
CA ARG A 103 -5.91 0.36 -7.90
C ARG A 103 -5.90 -0.39 -9.23
N LEU A 104 -6.27 0.29 -10.32
CA LEU A 104 -6.26 -0.31 -11.66
C LEU A 104 -4.84 -0.65 -12.10
N ILE A 105 -3.90 0.28 -11.92
CA ILE A 105 -2.48 0.04 -12.24
C ILE A 105 -1.91 -1.10 -11.40
N ALA A 106 -2.20 -1.11 -10.10
CA ALA A 106 -1.79 -2.18 -9.19
C ALA A 106 -2.29 -3.55 -9.66
N TRP A 107 -3.54 -3.63 -10.09
CA TRP A 107 -4.14 -4.84 -10.62
C TRP A 107 -3.48 -5.28 -11.93
N LEU A 108 -3.28 -4.36 -12.87
CA LEU A 108 -2.59 -4.64 -14.13
C LEU A 108 -1.16 -5.14 -13.88
N LEU A 109 -0.38 -4.47 -13.04
CA LEU A 109 0.98 -4.89 -12.68
C LEU A 109 1.01 -6.29 -12.05
N SER A 110 0.00 -6.64 -11.27
CA SER A 110 -0.09 -7.97 -10.64
C SER A 110 -0.37 -9.09 -11.65
N LEU A 111 -1.00 -8.78 -12.78
CA LEU A 111 -1.35 -9.76 -13.82
C LEU A 111 -0.23 -10.00 -14.83
N ILE A 112 0.73 -9.08 -14.97
CA ILE A 112 1.82 -9.23 -15.92
C ILE A 112 2.72 -10.40 -15.48
N PRO A 113 2.91 -11.45 -16.31
CA PRO A 113 3.86 -12.50 -16.00
C PRO A 113 5.29 -11.94 -15.86
N SER A 114 6.11 -12.53 -14.99
CA SER A 114 7.46 -12.03 -14.70
C SER A 114 8.33 -11.92 -15.94
N PHE A 115 8.25 -12.89 -16.83
CA PHE A 115 8.99 -12.89 -18.09
C PHE A 115 8.74 -11.63 -18.94
N PHE A 116 7.47 -11.21 -19.07
CA PHE A 116 7.16 -9.97 -19.80
C PHE A 116 7.57 -8.72 -19.04
N TYR A 117 7.43 -8.73 -17.73
CA TYR A 117 7.81 -7.58 -16.89
C TYR A 117 9.32 -7.32 -16.91
N GLU A 118 10.14 -8.38 -16.92
CA GLU A 118 11.60 -8.31 -16.98
C GLU A 118 12.13 -7.89 -18.35
N SER A 119 11.32 -8.03 -19.42
CA SER A 119 11.68 -7.61 -20.78
C SER A 119 11.24 -6.20 -21.15
N MET A 120 10.48 -5.53 -20.31
CA MET A 120 10.03 -4.15 -20.48
C MET A 120 11.10 -3.15 -20.07
#